data_a3e213b4eb53e54b65da80241659c415
#
_entry.id   a3e213b4eb53e54b65da80241659c415
#
_cell.length_a   1.000
_cell.length_b   1.000
_cell.length_c   1.000
_cell.angle_alpha   90.00
_cell.angle_beta   90.00
_cell.angle_gamma   90.00
#
_symmetry.space_group_name_H-M   'P 1'
#
loop_
_entity.id
_entity.type
_entity.pdbx_description
1 polymer ?
#
loop_
_entity_poly.entity_id
_entity_poly.type
_entity_poly.pdbx_seq_one_letter_code
_entity_poly.pdbx_strand_id
1 'polypeptide(L)'
;MSPWVTAEELHAAASRVTGLDDFGPDDYGDGLAELIASYERDADLTPRGEKVARAMLRGALAARLCSEAGWRAYPEHAQVRLARPLFVTGLPRTGTTALHRLLAADPAHQGLELWLAEAPQPRPPRDTWADNPVFRYIQAGCERHHVEHPEFMGVHYMAADQVEECWQLLRQSMRSVSWECLAHLPSYSAWLRTQDWTGAYRRHRRNLQLIGLGTERIDCRSSCQHSSTWSAAM
;
A
#
# COMPACT_ATOMS: atom_id res chain seq x y z
N MET A 1 15.14 21.77 -17.35
CA MET A 1 14.47 20.54 -17.83
C MET A 1 13.14 20.46 -17.10
N SER A 2 12.04 20.13 -17.80
CA SER A 2 10.78 19.87 -17.10
C SER A 2 10.93 18.58 -16.30
N PRO A 3 10.37 18.50 -15.07
CA PRO A 3 10.40 17.27 -14.28
C PRO A 3 9.74 16.11 -15.06
N TRP A 4 10.17 14.88 -14.82
CA TRP A 4 9.61 13.70 -15.47
C TRP A 4 8.12 13.51 -15.14
N VAL A 5 7.64 14.04 -14.01
CA VAL A 5 6.24 14.11 -13.58
C VAL A 5 6.08 15.22 -12.55
N THR A 6 4.90 15.84 -12.49
CA THR A 6 4.56 16.81 -11.46
C THR A 6 3.57 16.25 -10.45
N ALA A 7 3.53 16.84 -9.24
CA ALA A 7 2.54 16.47 -8.22
C ALA A 7 1.12 16.67 -8.74
N GLU A 8 0.86 17.78 -9.46
CA GLU A 8 -0.44 18.11 -10.04
C GLU A 8 -0.91 17.06 -11.05
N GLU A 9 0.01 16.58 -11.91
CA GLU A 9 -0.29 15.51 -12.87
C GLU A 9 -0.69 14.21 -12.16
N LEU A 10 0.01 13.86 -11.07
CA LEU A 10 -0.27 12.66 -10.27
C LEU A 10 -1.60 12.77 -9.54
N HIS A 11 -1.91 13.92 -8.92
CA HIS A 11 -3.18 14.18 -8.28
C HIS A 11 -4.34 14.10 -9.30
N ALA A 12 -4.22 14.80 -10.42
CA ALA A 12 -5.23 14.75 -11.47
C ALA A 12 -5.44 13.33 -12.03
N ALA A 13 -4.36 12.55 -12.16
CA ALA A 13 -4.45 11.17 -12.61
C ALA A 13 -5.11 10.25 -11.57
N ALA A 14 -4.84 10.44 -10.28
CA ALA A 14 -5.50 9.70 -9.20
C ALA A 14 -6.99 10.04 -9.12
N SER A 15 -7.35 11.31 -9.21
CA SER A 15 -8.75 11.75 -9.22
C SER A 15 -9.53 11.20 -10.42
N ARG A 16 -8.94 11.16 -11.63
CA ARG A 16 -9.59 10.55 -12.80
C ARG A 16 -9.89 9.06 -12.64
N VAL A 17 -9.00 8.32 -11.97
CA VAL A 17 -9.19 6.87 -11.76
C VAL A 17 -10.25 6.57 -10.72
N THR A 18 -10.33 7.39 -9.67
CA THR A 18 -11.22 7.14 -8.52
C THR A 18 -12.55 7.90 -8.61
N GLY A 19 -12.62 8.98 -9.38
CA GLY A 19 -13.74 9.93 -9.35
C GLY A 19 -13.80 10.77 -8.07
N LEU A 20 -12.74 10.76 -7.26
CA LEU A 20 -12.62 11.47 -5.97
C LEU A 20 -11.58 12.58 -6.08
N ASP A 21 -11.67 13.61 -5.23
CA ASP A 21 -10.79 14.78 -5.27
C ASP A 21 -10.28 15.24 -3.89
N ASP A 22 -10.80 14.70 -2.80
CA ASP A 22 -10.36 15.05 -1.45
C ASP A 22 -9.26 14.12 -0.95
N PHE A 23 -8.03 14.61 -0.99
CA PHE A 23 -6.85 13.90 -0.48
C PHE A 23 -6.66 14.03 1.05
N GLY A 24 -7.56 14.75 1.75
CA GLY A 24 -7.43 15.05 3.18
C GLY A 24 -6.29 16.03 3.48
N PRO A 25 -5.78 16.05 4.72
CA PRO A 25 -4.67 16.93 5.11
C PRO A 25 -3.41 16.70 4.26
N ASP A 26 -2.69 17.78 3.99
CA ASP A 26 -1.42 17.73 3.27
C ASP A 26 -0.26 17.30 4.19
N ASP A 27 -0.38 16.10 4.74
CA ASP A 27 0.64 15.45 5.57
C ASP A 27 1.55 14.48 4.79
N TYR A 28 1.48 14.52 3.46
CA TYR A 28 2.20 13.67 2.51
C TYR A 28 2.93 14.43 1.40
N GLY A 29 2.60 15.71 1.20
CA GLY A 29 3.09 16.50 0.08
C GLY A 29 4.60 16.66 0.05
N ASP A 30 5.23 16.83 1.21
CA ASP A 30 6.69 16.86 1.36
C ASP A 30 7.33 15.51 0.92
N GLY A 31 6.72 14.39 1.32
CA GLY A 31 7.18 13.05 0.89
C GLY A 31 6.98 12.81 -0.60
N LEU A 32 5.87 13.29 -1.18
CA LEU A 32 5.63 13.21 -2.62
C LEU A 32 6.66 14.03 -3.40
N ALA A 33 6.94 15.26 -2.95
CA ALA A 33 7.93 16.12 -3.57
C ALA A 33 9.34 15.51 -3.52
N GLU A 34 9.73 14.96 -2.36
CA GLU A 34 11.03 14.29 -2.22
C GLU A 34 11.12 13.02 -3.09
N LEU A 35 10.05 12.23 -3.20
CA LEU A 35 10.02 11.06 -4.09
C LEU A 35 10.22 11.47 -5.56
N ILE A 36 9.48 12.46 -6.03
CA ILE A 36 9.62 12.97 -7.42
C ILE A 36 11.05 13.42 -7.66
N ALA A 37 11.61 14.22 -6.74
CA ALA A 37 12.98 14.73 -6.85
C ALA A 37 14.04 13.61 -6.77
N SER A 38 13.82 12.61 -5.92
CA SER A 38 14.73 11.47 -5.80
C SER A 38 14.69 10.57 -7.02
N TYR A 39 13.53 10.32 -7.60
CA TYR A 39 13.42 9.58 -8.86
C TYR A 39 14.18 10.29 -9.99
N GLU A 40 14.10 11.62 -10.07
CA GLU A 40 14.80 12.42 -11.08
C GLU A 40 16.32 12.44 -10.85
N ARG A 41 16.75 12.51 -9.61
CA ARG A 41 18.16 12.66 -9.23
C ARG A 41 18.91 11.34 -9.18
N ASP A 42 18.29 10.29 -8.63
CA ASP A 42 18.97 9.07 -8.22
C ASP A 42 18.69 7.88 -9.14
N ALA A 43 17.46 7.81 -9.70
CA ALA A 43 17.04 6.63 -10.44
C ALA A 43 17.21 6.86 -11.94
N ASP A 44 18.17 6.18 -12.56
CA ASP A 44 18.33 6.15 -14.02
C ASP A 44 17.24 5.28 -14.65
N LEU A 45 16.00 5.80 -14.68
CA LEU A 45 14.84 5.05 -15.13
C LEU A 45 14.81 4.89 -16.65
N THR A 46 14.56 3.69 -17.11
CA THR A 46 14.12 3.47 -18.48
C THR A 46 12.73 4.04 -18.71
N PRO A 47 12.28 4.30 -19.97
CA PRO A 47 10.92 4.74 -20.26
C PRO A 47 9.82 3.82 -19.68
N ARG A 48 10.13 2.52 -19.53
CA ARG A 48 9.26 1.57 -18.83
C ARG A 48 9.27 1.80 -17.32
N GLY A 49 10.44 1.99 -16.73
CA GLY A 49 10.61 2.29 -15.31
C GLY A 49 9.85 3.55 -14.90
N GLU A 50 9.90 4.61 -15.71
CA GLU A 50 9.11 5.83 -15.50
C GLU A 50 7.60 5.55 -15.46
N LYS A 51 7.08 4.74 -16.40
CA LYS A 51 5.66 4.38 -16.42
C LYS A 51 5.26 3.63 -15.16
N VAL A 52 6.10 2.71 -14.69
CA VAL A 52 5.86 1.95 -13.46
C VAL A 52 5.89 2.88 -12.26
N ALA A 53 6.91 3.72 -12.10
CA ALA A 53 7.02 4.67 -10.99
C ALA A 53 5.82 5.64 -10.94
N ARG A 54 5.41 6.21 -12.09
CA ARG A 54 4.20 7.04 -12.18
C ARG A 54 2.94 6.28 -11.77
N ALA A 55 2.79 5.02 -12.21
CA ALA A 55 1.64 4.19 -11.87
C ALA A 55 1.57 3.91 -10.36
N MET A 56 2.70 3.68 -9.73
CA MET A 56 2.79 3.41 -8.30
C MET A 56 2.52 4.64 -7.45
N LEU A 57 3.08 5.81 -7.79
CA LEU A 57 2.78 7.08 -7.12
C LEU A 57 1.29 7.43 -7.24
N ARG A 58 0.73 7.31 -8.46
CA ARG A 58 -0.71 7.49 -8.69
C ARG A 58 -1.54 6.50 -7.87
N GLY A 59 -1.15 5.23 -7.80
CA GLY A 59 -1.83 4.19 -7.01
C GLY A 59 -1.88 4.53 -5.53
N ALA A 60 -0.77 5.02 -4.96
CA ALA A 60 -0.72 5.46 -3.57
C ALA A 60 -1.66 6.65 -3.29
N LEU A 61 -1.74 7.61 -4.22
CA LEU A 61 -2.68 8.73 -4.14
C LEU A 61 -4.13 8.29 -4.32
N ALA A 62 -4.40 7.34 -5.22
CA ALA A 62 -5.73 6.76 -5.40
C ALA A 62 -6.19 6.01 -4.14
N ALA A 63 -5.31 5.20 -3.53
CA ALA A 63 -5.58 4.54 -2.26
C ALA A 63 -5.86 5.55 -1.13
N ARG A 64 -5.15 6.70 -1.13
CA ARG A 64 -5.39 7.79 -0.19
C ARG A 64 -6.79 8.38 -0.35
N LEU A 65 -7.21 8.68 -1.57
CA LEU A 65 -8.56 9.16 -1.89
C LEU A 65 -9.64 8.17 -1.43
N CYS A 66 -9.46 6.87 -1.69
CA CYS A 66 -10.37 5.82 -1.22
C CYS A 66 -10.46 5.82 0.31
N SER A 67 -9.33 5.96 1.00
CA SER A 67 -9.30 6.02 2.48
C SER A 67 -10.06 7.22 3.02
N GLU A 68 -9.84 8.42 2.49
CA GLU A 68 -10.54 9.63 2.93
C GLU A 68 -12.05 9.52 2.68
N ALA A 69 -12.45 9.04 1.52
CA ALA A 69 -13.86 8.80 1.20
C ALA A 69 -14.48 7.73 2.12
N GLY A 70 -13.77 6.62 2.35
CA GLY A 70 -14.21 5.55 3.24
C GLY A 70 -14.37 6.01 4.68
N TRP A 71 -13.45 6.79 5.20
CA TRP A 71 -13.55 7.32 6.56
C TRP A 71 -14.72 8.28 6.78
N ARG A 72 -15.10 9.04 5.75
CA ARG A 72 -16.28 9.90 5.79
C ARG A 72 -17.58 9.12 5.66
N ALA A 73 -17.60 8.14 4.78
CA ALA A 73 -18.77 7.30 4.55
C ALA A 73 -19.09 6.37 5.73
N TYR A 74 -18.05 5.95 6.48
CA TYR A 74 -18.16 4.99 7.58
C TYR A 74 -17.45 5.50 8.84
N PRO A 75 -17.96 6.58 9.49
CA PRO A 75 -17.33 7.18 10.66
C PRO A 75 -17.19 6.21 11.85
N GLU A 76 -18.04 5.19 11.93
CA GLU A 76 -17.99 4.14 12.94
C GLU A 76 -16.71 3.27 12.88
N HIS A 77 -15.94 3.33 11.79
CA HIS A 77 -14.64 2.65 11.71
C HIS A 77 -13.72 3.03 12.88
N ALA A 78 -13.83 4.25 13.39
CA ALA A 78 -13.00 4.74 14.49
C ALA A 78 -13.21 3.94 15.79
N GLN A 79 -14.35 3.25 15.93
CA GLN A 79 -14.70 2.42 17.09
C GLN A 79 -14.20 0.98 16.94
N VAL A 80 -13.76 0.57 15.74
CA VAL A 80 -13.23 -0.78 15.49
C VAL A 80 -11.96 -0.99 16.32
N ARG A 81 -12.00 -2.00 17.19
CA ARG A 81 -10.87 -2.36 18.05
C ARG A 81 -9.94 -3.32 17.32
N LEU A 82 -8.72 -2.89 17.06
CA LEU A 82 -7.65 -3.78 16.60
C LEU A 82 -7.09 -4.52 17.81
N ALA A 83 -7.59 -5.74 18.07
CA ALA A 83 -7.21 -6.51 19.24
C ALA A 83 -6.02 -7.41 18.93
N ARG A 84 -4.96 -7.32 19.75
CA ARG A 84 -3.78 -8.21 19.71
C ARG A 84 -3.21 -8.44 18.31
N PRO A 85 -2.83 -7.39 17.56
CA PRO A 85 -2.29 -7.55 16.22
C PRO A 85 -0.99 -8.37 16.28
N LEU A 86 -0.81 -9.31 15.33
CA LEU A 86 0.44 -10.02 15.12
C LEU A 86 1.24 -9.27 14.05
N PHE A 87 2.52 -9.00 14.36
CA PHE A 87 3.45 -8.38 13.43
C PHE A 87 4.47 -9.43 12.98
N VAL A 88 4.49 -9.71 11.68
CA VAL A 88 5.55 -10.51 11.08
C VAL A 88 6.62 -9.55 10.57
N THR A 89 7.83 -9.66 11.12
CA THR A 89 8.97 -8.83 10.73
C THR A 89 10.15 -9.72 10.38
N GLY A 90 10.99 -9.28 9.45
CA GLY A 90 12.19 -10.01 9.07
C GLY A 90 12.89 -9.34 7.90
N LEU A 91 14.12 -9.79 7.64
CA LEU A 91 14.84 -9.38 6.44
C LEU A 91 14.16 -9.94 5.18
N PRO A 92 14.28 -9.28 4.04
CA PRO A 92 13.79 -9.83 2.78
C PRO A 92 14.32 -11.25 2.53
N ARG A 93 13.49 -12.12 1.97
CA ARG A 93 13.82 -13.52 1.60
C ARG A 93 14.06 -14.46 2.79
N THR A 94 13.54 -14.14 3.99
CA THR A 94 13.63 -15.01 5.19
C THR A 94 12.35 -15.83 5.45
N GLY A 95 11.41 -15.87 4.49
CA GLY A 95 10.17 -16.64 4.61
C GLY A 95 9.01 -15.88 5.25
N THR A 96 9.11 -14.57 5.46
CA THR A 96 8.05 -13.73 6.03
C THR A 96 6.73 -13.82 5.28
N THR A 97 6.75 -13.84 3.94
CA THR A 97 5.55 -14.03 3.10
C THR A 97 4.89 -15.39 3.34
N ALA A 98 5.67 -16.46 3.44
CA ALA A 98 5.14 -17.80 3.71
C ALA A 98 4.50 -17.87 5.10
N LEU A 99 5.16 -17.32 6.12
CA LEU A 99 4.62 -17.24 7.48
C LEU A 99 3.34 -16.40 7.52
N HIS A 100 3.32 -15.24 6.83
CA HIS A 100 2.13 -14.38 6.74
C HIS A 100 0.94 -15.14 6.13
N ARG A 101 1.14 -15.82 5.02
CA ARG A 101 0.09 -16.62 4.36
C ARG A 101 -0.38 -17.79 5.22
N LEU A 102 0.54 -18.44 5.92
CA LEU A 102 0.20 -19.52 6.85
C LEU A 102 -0.66 -19.02 8.01
N LEU A 103 -0.29 -17.89 8.63
CA LEU A 103 -1.09 -17.26 9.69
C LEU A 103 -2.46 -16.82 9.18
N ALA A 104 -2.54 -16.26 7.97
CA ALA A 104 -3.80 -15.82 7.37
C ALA A 104 -4.71 -16.98 6.92
N ALA A 105 -4.17 -18.18 6.78
CA ALA A 105 -4.97 -19.40 6.52
C ALA A 105 -5.76 -19.87 7.74
N ASP A 106 -5.35 -19.50 8.96
CA ASP A 106 -6.11 -19.77 10.18
C ASP A 106 -7.32 -18.83 10.26
N PRO A 107 -8.56 -19.34 10.31
CA PRO A 107 -9.77 -18.52 10.40
C PRO A 107 -9.85 -17.65 11.67
N ALA A 108 -9.00 -17.90 12.67
CA ALA A 108 -8.88 -17.05 13.85
C ALA A 108 -8.08 -15.75 13.56
N HIS A 109 -7.43 -15.66 12.41
CA HIS A 109 -6.65 -14.50 11.98
C HIS A 109 -7.31 -13.84 10.77
N GLN A 110 -7.23 -12.50 10.74
CA GLN A 110 -7.61 -11.73 9.58
C GLN A 110 -6.35 -11.15 8.93
N GLY A 111 -6.11 -11.51 7.68
CA GLY A 111 -5.05 -10.91 6.87
C GLY A 111 -5.49 -9.62 6.19
N LEU A 112 -4.55 -8.95 5.55
CA LEU A 112 -4.79 -7.78 4.69
C LEU A 112 -4.65 -8.23 3.24
N GLU A 113 -5.75 -8.39 2.52
CA GLU A 113 -5.73 -8.75 1.11
C GLU A 113 -5.29 -7.57 0.24
N LEU A 114 -4.61 -7.87 -0.86
CA LEU A 114 -4.04 -6.89 -1.77
C LEU A 114 -5.07 -5.85 -2.22
N TRP A 115 -6.26 -6.27 -2.63
CA TRP A 115 -7.27 -5.34 -3.13
C TRP A 115 -7.79 -4.35 -2.08
N LEU A 116 -7.83 -4.76 -0.80
CA LEU A 116 -8.19 -3.87 0.31
C LEU A 116 -7.03 -2.97 0.74
N ALA A 117 -5.79 -3.40 0.52
CA ALA A 117 -4.63 -2.56 0.73
C ALA A 117 -4.49 -1.47 -0.34
N GLU A 118 -4.83 -1.80 -1.59
CA GLU A 118 -4.80 -0.89 -2.75
C GLU A 118 -5.99 0.08 -2.79
N ALA A 119 -7.17 -0.36 -2.30
CA ALA A 119 -8.38 0.46 -2.24
C ALA A 119 -9.12 0.23 -0.93
N PRO A 120 -8.67 0.87 0.17
CA PRO A 120 -9.24 0.68 1.50
C PRO A 120 -10.73 1.02 1.56
N GLN A 121 -11.50 0.06 2.03
CA GLN A 121 -12.95 0.12 2.21
C GLN A 121 -13.37 -0.91 3.27
N PRO A 122 -14.59 -0.84 3.82
CA PRO A 122 -15.12 -1.92 4.66
C PRO A 122 -15.04 -3.25 3.91
N ARG A 123 -14.54 -4.29 4.59
CA ARG A 123 -14.42 -5.62 3.99
C ARG A 123 -15.81 -6.19 3.71
N PRO A 124 -16.22 -6.40 2.45
CA PRO A 124 -17.48 -7.06 2.16
C PRO A 124 -17.39 -8.58 2.39
N PRO A 125 -18.52 -9.29 2.45
CA PRO A 125 -18.55 -10.76 2.51
C PRO A 125 -17.74 -11.38 1.36
N ARG A 126 -16.97 -12.44 1.65
CA ARG A 126 -16.02 -13.03 0.69
C ARG A 126 -16.70 -13.54 -0.60
N ASP A 127 -17.90 -14.04 -0.50
CA ASP A 127 -18.70 -14.54 -1.62
C ASP A 127 -19.12 -13.45 -2.62
N THR A 128 -19.03 -12.17 -2.20
CA THR A 128 -19.35 -11.01 -3.06
C THR A 128 -18.13 -10.41 -3.78
N TRP A 129 -16.90 -10.87 -3.47
CA TRP A 129 -15.68 -10.23 -3.99
C TRP A 129 -15.57 -10.31 -5.51
N ALA A 130 -15.93 -11.45 -6.09
CA ALA A 130 -15.87 -11.65 -7.55
C ALA A 130 -16.76 -10.67 -8.33
N ASP A 131 -17.82 -10.15 -7.70
CA ASP A 131 -18.72 -9.17 -8.30
C ASP A 131 -18.29 -7.71 -8.03
N ASN A 132 -17.34 -7.51 -7.10
CA ASN A 132 -16.86 -6.17 -6.77
C ASN A 132 -15.99 -5.61 -7.92
N PRO A 133 -16.32 -4.44 -8.47
CA PRO A 133 -15.58 -3.88 -9.61
C PRO A 133 -14.12 -3.53 -9.26
N VAL A 134 -13.83 -3.12 -8.02
CA VAL A 134 -12.48 -2.80 -7.56
C VAL A 134 -11.65 -4.08 -7.47
N PHE A 135 -12.23 -5.15 -6.89
CA PHE A 135 -11.58 -6.46 -6.83
C PHE A 135 -11.20 -6.94 -8.24
N ARG A 136 -12.16 -6.91 -9.18
CA ARG A 136 -11.92 -7.33 -10.58
C ARG A 136 -10.85 -6.50 -11.27
N TYR A 137 -10.84 -5.20 -11.05
CA TYR A 137 -9.82 -4.31 -11.62
C TYR A 137 -8.41 -4.68 -11.15
N ILE A 138 -8.24 -4.90 -9.83
CA ILE A 138 -6.95 -5.27 -9.24
C ILE A 138 -6.55 -6.67 -9.67
N GLN A 139 -7.48 -7.63 -9.66
CA GLN A 139 -7.23 -9.00 -10.12
C GLN A 139 -6.73 -9.04 -11.58
N ALA A 140 -7.41 -8.32 -12.47
CA ALA A 140 -6.98 -8.20 -13.87
C ALA A 140 -5.59 -7.53 -14.01
N GLY A 141 -5.23 -6.65 -13.08
CA GLY A 141 -3.88 -6.08 -12.98
C GLY A 141 -2.82 -7.13 -12.64
N CYS A 142 -3.10 -7.96 -11.65
CA CYS A 142 -2.22 -9.07 -11.25
C CYS A 142 -2.04 -10.07 -12.40
N GLU A 143 -3.11 -10.45 -13.06
CA GLU A 143 -3.09 -11.39 -14.19
C GLU A 143 -2.24 -10.85 -15.35
N ARG A 144 -2.42 -9.59 -15.72
CA ARG A 144 -1.56 -8.95 -16.74
C ARG A 144 -0.09 -8.94 -16.33
N HIS A 145 0.20 -8.63 -15.07
CA HIS A 145 1.57 -8.64 -14.54
C HIS A 145 2.19 -10.04 -14.68
N HIS A 146 1.46 -11.10 -14.37
CA HIS A 146 1.95 -12.48 -14.50
C HIS A 146 2.18 -12.90 -15.96
N VAL A 147 1.35 -12.41 -16.89
CA VAL A 147 1.55 -12.65 -18.33
C VAL A 147 2.78 -11.91 -18.85
N GLU A 148 2.98 -10.67 -18.43
CA GLU A 148 4.13 -9.84 -18.83
C GLU A 148 5.44 -10.27 -18.16
N HIS A 149 5.34 -10.87 -16.97
CA HIS A 149 6.46 -11.23 -16.08
C HIS A 149 6.28 -12.62 -15.46
N PRO A 150 6.28 -13.68 -16.24
CA PRO A 150 6.06 -15.04 -15.75
C PRO A 150 7.12 -15.50 -14.74
N GLU A 151 8.32 -14.92 -14.76
CA GLU A 151 9.38 -15.16 -13.79
C GLU A 151 8.99 -14.79 -12.36
N PHE A 152 8.08 -13.82 -12.17
CA PHE A 152 7.62 -13.42 -10.85
C PHE A 152 6.66 -14.44 -10.21
N MET A 153 6.03 -15.31 -10.98
CA MET A 153 5.11 -16.34 -10.46
C MET A 153 5.76 -17.22 -9.37
N GLY A 154 7.03 -17.53 -9.53
CA GLY A 154 7.79 -18.33 -8.55
C GLY A 154 8.46 -17.51 -7.44
N VAL A 155 8.58 -16.19 -7.60
CA VAL A 155 9.30 -15.31 -6.66
C VAL A 155 8.34 -14.55 -5.76
N HIS A 156 7.28 -13.98 -6.35
CA HIS A 156 6.29 -13.20 -5.64
C HIS A 156 4.94 -13.27 -6.37
N TYR A 157 4.21 -14.36 -6.14
CA TYR A 157 2.86 -14.51 -6.67
C TYR A 157 1.91 -13.54 -5.99
N MET A 158 1.17 -12.77 -6.80
CA MET A 158 0.16 -11.80 -6.36
C MET A 158 -1.21 -12.15 -6.93
N ALA A 159 -2.25 -11.98 -6.12
CA ALA A 159 -3.64 -12.00 -6.57
C ALA A 159 -4.44 -11.07 -5.67
N ALA A 160 -5.56 -10.56 -6.16
CA ALA A 160 -6.37 -9.60 -5.42
C ALA A 160 -6.80 -10.12 -4.05
N ASP A 161 -7.09 -11.42 -3.93
CA ASP A 161 -7.54 -12.09 -2.71
C ASP A 161 -6.40 -12.62 -1.83
N GLN A 162 -5.14 -12.51 -2.27
CA GLN A 162 -3.99 -12.90 -1.46
C GLN A 162 -3.64 -11.82 -0.46
N VAL A 163 -3.20 -12.28 0.72
CA VAL A 163 -2.70 -11.34 1.75
C VAL A 163 -1.37 -10.75 1.31
N GLU A 164 -1.24 -9.45 1.55
CA GLU A 164 -0.09 -8.64 1.18
C GLU A 164 0.43 -7.80 2.33
N GLU A 165 1.59 -7.24 2.13
CA GLU A 165 2.30 -6.45 3.12
C GLU A 165 1.61 -5.12 3.39
N CYS A 166 1.50 -4.73 4.66
CA CYS A 166 0.83 -3.50 5.07
C CYS A 166 1.55 -2.21 4.62
N TRP A 167 2.77 -2.31 4.08
CA TRP A 167 3.47 -1.17 3.50
C TRP A 167 2.74 -0.52 2.33
N GLN A 168 1.81 -1.23 1.67
CA GLN A 168 0.87 -0.65 0.71
C GLN A 168 0.05 0.49 1.35
N LEU A 169 -0.43 0.31 2.57
CA LEU A 169 -1.17 1.35 3.31
C LEU A 169 -0.27 2.52 3.72
N LEU A 170 1.02 2.27 4.00
CA LEU A 170 1.98 3.31 4.35
C LEU A 170 2.36 4.19 3.15
N ARG A 171 2.30 3.68 1.92
CA ARG A 171 2.53 4.46 0.69
C ARG A 171 1.65 5.69 0.59
N GLN A 172 0.44 5.66 1.14
CA GLN A 172 -0.51 6.79 1.13
C GLN A 172 0.03 8.05 1.83
N SER A 173 1.00 7.89 2.73
CA SER A 173 1.67 8.99 3.42
C SER A 173 2.98 9.42 2.74
N MET A 174 3.32 8.78 1.62
CA MET A 174 4.62 8.91 0.95
C MET A 174 5.82 8.63 1.88
N ARG A 175 5.57 8.01 3.05
CA ARG A 175 6.57 7.53 4.02
C ARG A 175 6.49 6.02 4.09
N SER A 176 7.24 5.35 3.22
CA SER A 176 7.27 3.88 3.16
C SER A 176 8.62 3.39 2.64
N VAL A 177 9.20 2.44 3.30
CA VAL A 177 10.43 1.76 2.83
C VAL A 177 10.22 1.02 1.51
N SER A 178 8.97 0.79 1.12
CA SER A 178 8.65 0.10 -0.12
C SER A 178 9.12 0.84 -1.37
N TRP A 179 9.28 2.16 -1.32
CA TRP A 179 9.80 2.93 -2.43
C TRP A 179 11.25 2.59 -2.73
N GLU A 180 12.04 2.32 -1.68
CA GLU A 180 13.44 1.88 -1.78
C GLU A 180 13.58 0.47 -2.37
N CYS A 181 12.55 -0.38 -2.24
CA CYS A 181 12.52 -1.71 -2.83
C CYS A 181 12.27 -1.71 -4.35
N LEU A 182 11.79 -0.59 -4.90
CA LEU A 182 11.37 -0.48 -6.29
C LEU A 182 12.40 0.22 -7.19
N ALA A 183 13.21 1.08 -6.63
CA ALA A 183 14.26 1.81 -7.33
C ALA A 183 15.37 2.20 -6.35
N HIS A 184 16.55 2.46 -6.88
CA HIS A 184 17.66 2.97 -6.09
C HIS A 184 17.41 4.47 -5.82
N LEU A 185 17.01 4.81 -4.58
CA LEU A 185 16.61 6.16 -4.16
C LEU A 185 17.35 6.60 -2.89
N PRO A 186 18.69 6.71 -2.91
CA PRO A 186 19.46 7.03 -1.71
C PRO A 186 19.10 8.39 -1.08
N SER A 187 18.71 9.38 -1.88
CA SER A 187 18.26 10.66 -1.37
C SER A 187 16.95 10.56 -0.59
N TYR A 188 15.98 9.83 -1.13
CA TYR A 188 14.74 9.55 -0.42
C TYR A 188 15.00 8.74 0.86
N SER A 189 15.89 7.74 0.81
CA SER A 189 16.29 6.95 1.98
C SER A 189 16.90 7.82 3.08
N ALA A 190 17.75 8.77 2.73
CA ALA A 190 18.33 9.72 3.67
C ALA A 190 17.27 10.63 4.30
N TRP A 191 16.36 11.16 3.49
CA TRP A 191 15.23 11.96 3.94
C TRP A 191 14.31 11.15 4.86
N LEU A 192 13.92 9.93 4.46
CA LEU A 192 12.98 9.07 5.19
C LEU A 192 13.45 8.75 6.61
N ARG A 193 14.76 8.59 6.82
CA ARG A 193 15.36 8.34 8.16
C ARG A 193 15.15 9.48 9.14
N THR A 194 14.96 10.70 8.65
CA THR A 194 14.77 11.90 9.50
C THR A 194 13.30 12.19 9.81
N GLN A 195 12.37 11.41 9.23
CA GLN A 195 10.95 11.70 9.32
C GLN A 195 10.29 11.17 10.59
N ASP A 196 9.30 11.91 11.09
CA ASP A 196 8.35 11.39 12.08
C ASP A 196 7.31 10.49 11.38
N TRP A 197 7.23 9.27 11.84
CA TRP A 197 6.32 8.24 11.31
C TRP A 197 4.96 8.22 12.00
N THR A 198 4.75 9.04 13.02
CA THR A 198 3.51 9.04 13.82
C THR A 198 2.27 9.25 12.97
N GLY A 199 2.31 10.20 12.02
CA GLY A 199 1.22 10.47 11.09
C GLY A 199 0.94 9.29 10.17
N ALA A 200 2.00 8.70 9.59
CA ALA A 200 1.89 7.54 8.71
C ALA A 200 1.26 6.32 9.41
N TYR A 201 1.70 6.01 10.62
CA TYR A 201 1.14 4.89 11.40
C TYR A 201 -0.27 5.19 11.93
N ARG A 202 -0.61 6.44 12.21
CA ARG A 202 -1.99 6.82 12.55
C ARG A 202 -2.93 6.57 11.37
N ARG A 203 -2.52 6.96 10.15
CA ARG A 203 -3.25 6.67 8.90
C ARG A 203 -3.35 5.15 8.67
N HIS A 204 -2.27 4.43 8.79
CA HIS A 204 -2.22 2.98 8.66
C HIS A 204 -3.22 2.29 9.61
N ARG A 205 -3.19 2.63 10.90
CA ARG A 205 -4.15 2.12 11.89
C ARG A 205 -5.60 2.42 11.49
N ARG A 206 -5.87 3.63 11.03
CA ARG A 206 -7.21 4.07 10.62
C ARG A 206 -7.72 3.28 9.40
N ASN A 207 -6.84 2.95 8.46
CA ASN A 207 -7.16 2.08 7.33
C ASN A 207 -7.46 0.64 7.78
N LEU A 208 -6.69 0.09 8.71
CA LEU A 208 -6.98 -1.24 9.26
C LEU A 208 -8.34 -1.27 9.99
N GLN A 209 -8.69 -0.18 10.69
CA GLN A 209 -10.00 -0.04 11.33
C GLN A 209 -11.13 0.00 10.29
N LEU A 210 -10.95 0.74 9.18
CA LEU A 210 -11.92 0.80 8.09
C LEU A 210 -12.12 -0.60 7.44
N ILE A 211 -11.01 -1.27 7.11
CA ILE A 211 -11.05 -2.61 6.50
C ILE A 211 -11.66 -3.65 7.46
N GLY A 212 -11.45 -3.47 8.76
CA GLY A 212 -12.02 -4.34 9.81
C GLY A 212 -13.51 -4.12 10.07
N LEU A 213 -14.12 -3.08 9.48
CA LEU A 213 -15.54 -2.82 9.67
C LEU A 213 -16.40 -3.88 8.95
N GLY A 214 -17.44 -4.39 9.61
CA GLY A 214 -18.35 -5.40 9.06
C GLY A 214 -17.90 -6.85 9.24
N THR A 215 -16.74 -7.10 9.81
CA THR A 215 -16.34 -8.45 10.22
C THR A 215 -16.98 -8.82 11.56
N GLU A 216 -17.79 -9.89 11.58
CA GLU A 216 -18.51 -10.34 12.79
C GLU A 216 -17.60 -10.79 13.94
N ARG A 217 -16.31 -10.99 13.68
CA ARG A 217 -15.28 -11.30 14.68
C ARG A 217 -14.18 -10.25 14.62
N ILE A 218 -14.32 -9.25 15.48
CA ILE A 218 -13.28 -8.22 15.70
C ILE A 218 -12.18 -8.77 16.65
N ASP A 219 -11.74 -9.98 16.44
CA ASP A 219 -10.42 -10.43 16.84
C ASP A 219 -9.47 -10.19 15.65
N CYS A 220 -9.37 -8.92 15.24
CA CYS A 220 -8.45 -8.51 14.17
C CYS A 220 -7.01 -8.78 14.62
N ARG A 221 -6.54 -9.96 14.32
CA ARG A 221 -5.13 -10.26 14.25
C ARG A 221 -4.70 -9.88 12.84
N SER A 222 -4.45 -8.59 12.59
CA SER A 222 -3.84 -8.17 11.34
C SER A 222 -2.36 -8.51 11.40
N SER A 223 -1.89 -9.33 10.49
CA SER A 223 -0.47 -9.52 10.28
C SER A 223 0.03 -8.39 9.39
N CYS A 224 0.86 -7.53 9.95
CA CYS A 224 1.59 -6.52 9.17
C CYS A 224 3.03 -7.01 8.98
N GLN A 225 3.45 -7.12 7.74
CA GLN A 225 4.83 -7.43 7.42
C GLN A 225 5.63 -6.13 7.35
N HIS A 226 6.59 -5.95 8.24
CA HIS A 226 7.56 -4.89 8.17
C HIS A 226 8.88 -5.51 7.71
N SER A 227 9.24 -5.27 6.46
CA SER A 227 10.62 -5.48 6.04
C SER A 227 11.45 -4.30 6.56
N SER A 228 12.01 -4.44 7.75
CA SER A 228 13.02 -3.49 8.20
C SER A 228 14.32 -3.78 7.45
N THR A 229 14.53 -3.13 6.32
CA THR A 229 15.85 -3.06 5.68
C THR A 229 16.78 -2.09 6.44
N TRP A 230 16.77 -2.18 7.75
CA TRP A 230 17.75 -1.47 8.57
C TRP A 230 18.95 -2.40 8.76
N SER A 231 19.83 -2.50 7.78
CA SER A 231 21.19 -2.86 8.09
C SER A 231 21.80 -1.64 8.80
N ALA A 232 21.98 -1.76 10.12
CA ALA A 232 22.96 -0.96 10.80
C ALA A 232 24.32 -1.24 10.13
N ALA A 233 24.73 -0.39 9.20
CA ALA A 233 26.09 -0.30 8.79
C ALA A 233 26.81 0.37 9.96
N MET A 234 27.48 -0.46 10.78
CA MET A 234 28.62 -0.01 11.55
C MET A 234 29.77 0.33 10.61
#